data_b4ed8de303e069edb2cd7af4ea490d42
#
_entry.id   b4ed8de303e069edb2cd7af4ea490d42
#
_cell.length_a   1.000
_cell.length_b   1.000
_cell.length_c   1.000
_cell.angle_alpha   90.00
_cell.angle_beta   90.00
_cell.angle_gamma   90.00
#
_symmetry.space_group_name_H-M   'P 1'
#
loop_
_entity.id
_entity.type
_entity.pdbx_description
1 polymer ?
#
loop_
_entity_poly.entity_id
_entity_poly.type
_entity_poly.pdbx_seq_one_letter_code
_entity_poly.pdbx_strand_id
1 'polypeptide(L)'
;VQGKLGVIPDESGAAIHRASLEINVDPGAIAASTGQNGVCVPGLVAAFCKEMEAPEHSAFTHWGATSQDIIDTALMLRMRQALTLAETDIKTILTSLSNQAAKYADQPMPARTYSQHATPTSWGAMIATWGMPLLDALNELDELRVSSLWVSLSGAAGTSSALGPKADQTRTDLAAALGLNDPKRSWHTDRTPVLRIADWSARVTTILGAMGQSLIGLSAGGIDEVTLGTTGASSTMPQKQNPVAPSAIVALSNQVSGLRSSLHSAAVHQHQRDGVAWFTEWMTLPQIMLSGASALSHAKILSANMTPQIENMNNALG
;
A
#
# COMPACT_ATOMS: atom_id res chain seq x y z
N VAL A 1 -7.75 27.15 -2.95
CA VAL A 1 -8.80 27.11 -1.92
C VAL A 1 -8.75 28.36 -1.03
N GLN A 2 -7.66 28.60 -0.29
CA GLN A 2 -7.56 29.68 0.71
C GLN A 2 -7.79 31.07 0.12
N GLY A 3 -7.29 31.37 -1.08
CA GLY A 3 -7.54 32.64 -1.77
C GLY A 3 -9.03 32.86 -2.02
N LYS A 4 -9.71 31.87 -2.65
CA LYS A 4 -11.15 31.91 -2.91
C LYS A 4 -12.01 32.08 -1.66
N LEU A 5 -11.55 31.58 -0.53
CA LEU A 5 -12.23 31.75 0.76
C LEU A 5 -11.84 33.04 1.48
N GLY A 6 -10.88 33.81 0.95
CA GLY A 6 -10.39 35.05 1.59
C GLY A 6 -9.65 34.79 2.92
N VAL A 7 -9.02 33.62 3.07
CA VAL A 7 -8.09 33.31 4.17
C VAL A 7 -6.72 33.94 3.91
N ILE A 8 -6.34 33.99 2.65
CA ILE A 8 -5.19 34.75 2.13
C ILE A 8 -5.68 35.64 0.96
N PRO A 9 -4.91 36.64 0.51
CA PRO A 9 -5.25 37.38 -0.69
C PRO A 9 -5.46 36.49 -1.90
N ASP A 10 -6.49 36.66 -2.68
CA ASP A 10 -6.82 35.79 -3.82
C ASP A 10 -5.73 35.82 -4.89
N GLU A 11 -5.14 37.00 -5.13
CA GLU A 11 -3.98 37.15 -6.04
C GLU A 11 -2.78 36.32 -5.60
N SER A 12 -2.49 36.25 -4.30
CA SER A 12 -1.43 35.44 -3.74
C SER A 12 -1.74 33.95 -3.91
N GLY A 13 -2.99 33.54 -3.66
CA GLY A 13 -3.45 32.18 -3.92
C GLY A 13 -3.30 31.76 -5.38
N ALA A 14 -3.65 32.65 -6.32
CA ALA A 14 -3.49 32.42 -7.75
C ALA A 14 -2.00 32.35 -8.18
N ALA A 15 -1.17 33.24 -7.64
CA ALA A 15 0.28 33.26 -7.93
C ALA A 15 0.98 31.97 -7.41
N ILE A 16 0.71 31.55 -6.17
CA ILE A 16 1.24 30.32 -5.59
C ILE A 16 0.79 29.09 -6.41
N HIS A 17 -0.48 29.07 -6.84
CA HIS A 17 -0.98 27.95 -7.64
C HIS A 17 -0.26 27.86 -9.00
N ARG A 18 -0.07 28.96 -9.72
CA ARG A 18 0.71 28.97 -10.98
C ARG A 18 2.15 28.50 -10.74
N ALA A 19 2.81 29.08 -9.75
CA ALA A 19 4.18 28.71 -9.40
C ALA A 19 4.32 27.22 -9.08
N SER A 20 3.33 26.61 -8.42
CA SER A 20 3.34 25.17 -8.10
C SER A 20 3.27 24.24 -9.32
N LEU A 21 2.85 24.73 -10.47
CA LEU A 21 2.81 23.98 -11.74
C LEU A 21 4.09 24.13 -12.55
N GLU A 22 4.89 25.16 -12.28
CA GLU A 22 6.07 25.53 -13.05
C GLU A 22 7.38 25.27 -12.31
N ILE A 23 7.40 25.48 -10.98
CA ILE A 23 8.59 25.31 -10.15
C ILE A 23 8.81 23.82 -9.87
N ASN A 24 10.01 23.36 -10.15
CA ASN A 24 10.48 22.02 -9.83
C ASN A 24 11.62 22.08 -8.80
N VAL A 25 11.34 21.75 -7.56
CA VAL A 25 12.32 21.76 -6.48
C VAL A 25 13.15 20.47 -6.53
N ASP A 26 14.47 20.59 -6.67
CA ASP A 26 15.39 19.46 -6.60
C ASP A 26 15.43 18.89 -5.17
N PRO A 27 15.05 17.60 -4.96
CA PRO A 27 15.15 16.96 -3.65
C PRO A 27 16.58 16.96 -3.07
N GLY A 28 17.61 16.90 -3.93
CA GLY A 28 19.00 16.97 -3.51
C GLY A 28 19.36 18.31 -2.86
N ALA A 29 18.80 19.41 -3.36
CA ALA A 29 19.06 20.76 -2.84
C ALA A 29 18.50 20.97 -1.42
N ILE A 30 17.50 20.22 -1.00
CA ILE A 30 16.90 20.31 0.35
C ILE A 30 17.39 19.24 1.30
N ALA A 31 18.30 18.35 0.90
CA ALA A 31 18.74 17.19 1.70
C ALA A 31 19.42 17.63 3.02
N ALA A 32 20.28 18.62 3.01
CA ALA A 32 20.95 19.13 4.22
C ALA A 32 19.95 19.70 5.24
N SER A 33 18.98 20.49 4.77
CA SER A 33 17.89 21.03 5.61
C SER A 33 16.99 19.91 6.15
N THR A 34 16.71 18.88 5.36
CA THR A 34 15.95 17.71 5.78
C THR A 34 16.67 16.95 6.87
N GLY A 35 17.99 16.73 6.75
CA GLY A 35 18.79 16.08 7.78
C GLY A 35 18.81 16.86 9.10
N GLN A 36 18.90 18.19 9.05
CA GLN A 36 18.89 19.05 10.23
C GLN A 36 17.51 19.10 10.92
N ASN A 37 16.42 19.18 10.15
CA ASN A 37 15.07 19.35 10.70
C ASN A 37 14.34 18.03 10.94
N GLY A 38 14.86 16.91 10.44
CA GLY A 38 14.19 15.59 10.44
C GLY A 38 12.97 15.51 9.51
N VAL A 39 12.63 16.61 8.80
CA VAL A 39 11.49 16.70 7.87
C VAL A 39 11.86 17.58 6.66
N CYS A 40 11.33 17.25 5.48
CA CYS A 40 11.66 17.95 4.24
C CYS A 40 10.93 19.29 4.05
N VAL A 41 9.80 19.50 4.72
CA VAL A 41 8.88 20.62 4.41
C VAL A 41 9.48 22.01 4.64
N PRO A 42 10.26 22.29 5.72
CA PRO A 42 10.89 23.60 5.86
C PRO A 42 11.81 23.96 4.70
N GLY A 43 12.64 23.01 4.26
CA GLY A 43 13.52 23.19 3.08
C GLY A 43 12.74 23.34 1.79
N LEU A 44 11.67 22.55 1.61
CA LEU A 44 10.79 22.61 0.45
C LEU A 44 10.11 23.98 0.34
N VAL A 45 9.53 24.49 1.42
CA VAL A 45 8.86 25.78 1.45
C VAL A 45 9.85 26.91 1.16
N ALA A 46 11.05 26.88 1.78
CA ALA A 46 12.08 27.89 1.55
C ALA A 46 12.54 27.90 0.10
N ALA A 47 12.80 26.73 -0.49
CA ALA A 47 13.21 26.60 -1.90
C ALA A 47 12.10 27.08 -2.84
N PHE A 48 10.86 26.67 -2.61
CA PHE A 48 9.71 27.10 -3.40
C PHE A 48 9.51 28.63 -3.37
N CYS A 49 9.53 29.24 -2.16
CA CYS A 49 9.41 30.68 -2.02
C CYS A 49 10.53 31.45 -2.71
N LYS A 50 11.76 30.92 -2.68
CA LYS A 50 12.91 31.52 -3.37
C LYS A 50 12.74 31.48 -4.89
N GLU A 51 12.37 30.35 -5.45
CA GLU A 51 12.18 30.18 -6.89
C GLU A 51 10.95 30.93 -7.43
N MET A 52 9.99 31.22 -6.57
CA MET A 52 8.80 32.00 -6.93
C MET A 52 9.12 33.45 -7.23
N GLU A 53 10.22 34.02 -6.70
CA GLU A 53 10.71 35.38 -6.90
C GLU A 53 9.64 36.50 -6.70
N ALA A 54 8.60 36.20 -5.91
CA ALA A 54 7.47 37.10 -5.62
C ALA A 54 7.21 37.12 -4.10
N PRO A 55 8.04 37.82 -3.31
CA PRO A 55 7.98 37.77 -1.83
C PRO A 55 6.63 38.19 -1.25
N GLU A 56 5.93 39.13 -1.90
CA GLU A 56 4.60 39.61 -1.49
C GLU A 56 3.52 38.52 -1.58
N HIS A 57 3.68 37.56 -2.48
CA HIS A 57 2.78 36.41 -2.62
C HIS A 57 3.30 35.18 -1.88
N SER A 58 4.61 34.91 -1.97
CA SER A 58 5.21 33.72 -1.37
C SER A 58 5.15 33.72 0.16
N ALA A 59 4.98 34.88 0.81
CA ALA A 59 4.73 35.02 2.24
C ALA A 59 3.47 34.24 2.72
N PHE A 60 2.54 33.94 1.83
CA PHE A 60 1.34 33.16 2.12
C PHE A 60 1.49 31.66 1.77
N THR A 61 2.64 31.22 1.28
CA THR A 61 2.92 29.81 1.07
C THR A 61 2.92 29.06 2.41
N HIS A 62 2.27 27.88 2.45
CA HIS A 62 2.15 27.09 3.67
C HIS A 62 1.33 27.76 4.80
N TRP A 63 0.48 28.72 4.49
CA TRP A 63 -0.31 29.48 5.47
C TRP A 63 -1.26 28.56 6.25
N GLY A 64 -1.18 28.64 7.57
CA GLY A 64 -2.04 27.87 8.49
C GLY A 64 -1.75 26.37 8.57
N ALA A 65 -0.80 25.85 7.77
CA ALA A 65 -0.40 24.45 7.79
C ALA A 65 0.84 24.19 8.68
N THR A 66 1.12 22.94 8.91
CA THR A 66 2.38 22.47 9.50
C THR A 66 3.03 21.42 8.60
N SER A 67 4.29 21.08 8.83
CA SER A 67 4.99 20.04 8.07
C SER A 67 4.21 18.73 7.99
N GLN A 68 3.55 18.34 9.08
CA GLN A 68 2.78 17.10 9.12
C GLN A 68 1.56 17.15 8.19
N ASP A 69 0.88 18.29 8.09
CA ASP A 69 -0.26 18.43 7.16
C ASP A 69 0.16 18.14 5.71
N ILE A 70 1.33 18.65 5.31
CA ILE A 70 1.87 18.45 3.97
C ILE A 70 2.26 17.00 3.76
N ILE A 71 3.03 16.42 4.69
CA ILE A 71 3.54 15.04 4.58
C ILE A 71 2.39 14.03 4.60
N ASP A 72 1.45 14.16 5.54
CA ASP A 72 0.34 13.22 5.67
C ASP A 72 -0.63 13.32 4.49
N THR A 73 -0.92 14.52 4.00
CA THR A 73 -1.75 14.68 2.79
C THR A 73 -1.06 14.11 1.56
N ALA A 74 0.23 14.36 1.38
CA ALA A 74 1.02 13.79 0.29
C ALA A 74 1.07 12.25 0.39
N LEU A 75 1.23 11.70 1.59
CA LEU A 75 1.17 10.26 1.85
C LEU A 75 -0.18 9.69 1.39
N MET A 76 -1.31 10.29 1.75
CA MET A 76 -2.63 9.79 1.34
C MET A 76 -2.85 9.86 -0.16
N LEU A 77 -2.31 10.85 -0.86
CA LEU A 77 -2.32 10.90 -2.32
C LEU A 77 -1.51 9.74 -2.93
N ARG A 78 -0.35 9.40 -2.35
CA ARG A 78 0.46 8.24 -2.77
C ARG A 78 -0.22 6.91 -2.43
N MET A 79 -0.84 6.79 -1.26
CA MET A 79 -1.60 5.60 -0.88
C MET A 79 -2.79 5.37 -1.82
N ARG A 80 -3.49 6.42 -2.25
CA ARG A 80 -4.54 6.31 -3.27
C ARG A 80 -4.03 5.65 -4.56
N GLN A 81 -2.86 6.07 -5.05
CA GLN A 81 -2.24 5.49 -6.23
C GLN A 81 -1.83 4.02 -6.00
N ALA A 82 -1.21 3.73 -4.86
CA ALA A 82 -0.78 2.38 -4.49
C ALA A 82 -1.98 1.42 -4.38
N LEU A 83 -3.09 1.85 -3.76
CA LEU A 83 -4.31 1.06 -3.67
C LEU A 83 -4.94 0.81 -5.04
N THR A 84 -4.88 1.77 -5.98
CA THR A 84 -5.37 1.59 -7.35
C THR A 84 -4.54 0.57 -8.13
N LEU A 85 -3.22 0.57 -7.96
CA LEU A 85 -2.35 -0.44 -8.55
C LEU A 85 -2.62 -1.82 -7.96
N ALA A 86 -2.73 -1.92 -6.64
CA ALA A 86 -3.06 -3.18 -5.95
C ALA A 86 -4.42 -3.74 -6.40
N GLU A 87 -5.44 -2.89 -6.52
CA GLU A 87 -6.76 -3.28 -7.05
C GLU A 87 -6.65 -3.89 -8.44
N THR A 88 -5.88 -3.26 -9.33
CA THR A 88 -5.68 -3.74 -10.71
C THR A 88 -5.00 -5.11 -10.71
N ASP A 89 -3.97 -5.30 -9.89
CA ASP A 89 -3.26 -6.56 -9.81
C ASP A 89 -4.12 -7.67 -9.17
N ILE A 90 -4.88 -7.37 -8.12
CA ILE A 90 -5.82 -8.32 -7.51
C ILE A 90 -6.88 -8.76 -8.51
N LYS A 91 -7.49 -7.83 -9.26
CA LYS A 91 -8.46 -8.17 -10.32
C LYS A 91 -7.86 -9.09 -11.39
N THR A 92 -6.61 -8.85 -11.77
CA THR A 92 -5.89 -9.70 -12.74
C THR A 92 -5.66 -11.11 -12.18
N ILE A 93 -5.21 -11.21 -10.93
CA ILE A 93 -5.02 -12.49 -10.23
C ILE A 93 -6.34 -13.25 -10.12
N LEU A 94 -7.41 -12.58 -9.67
CA LEU A 94 -8.74 -13.19 -9.53
C LEU A 94 -9.28 -13.68 -10.87
N THR A 95 -9.07 -12.95 -11.96
CA THR A 95 -9.47 -13.40 -13.30
C THR A 95 -8.74 -14.69 -13.69
N SER A 96 -7.44 -14.78 -13.45
CA SER A 96 -6.64 -15.98 -13.73
C SER A 96 -7.08 -17.17 -12.88
N LEU A 97 -7.28 -16.95 -11.57
CA LEU A 97 -7.73 -17.98 -10.63
C LEU A 97 -9.16 -18.45 -10.97
N SER A 98 -10.08 -17.55 -11.27
CA SER A 98 -11.46 -17.87 -11.63
C SER A 98 -11.53 -18.74 -12.89
N ASN A 99 -10.76 -18.38 -13.93
CA ASN A 99 -10.70 -19.15 -15.15
C ASN A 99 -10.18 -20.59 -14.91
N GLN A 100 -9.16 -20.73 -14.08
CA GLN A 100 -8.63 -22.05 -13.71
C GLN A 100 -9.62 -22.82 -12.82
N ALA A 101 -10.24 -22.17 -11.85
CA ALA A 101 -11.22 -22.81 -10.96
C ALA A 101 -12.40 -23.35 -11.76
N ALA A 102 -12.92 -22.59 -12.75
CA ALA A 102 -13.99 -23.04 -13.61
C ALA A 102 -13.55 -24.20 -14.53
N LYS A 103 -12.36 -24.06 -15.15
CA LYS A 103 -11.83 -25.08 -16.07
C LYS A 103 -11.60 -26.43 -15.40
N TYR A 104 -11.19 -26.43 -14.14
CA TYR A 104 -10.77 -27.61 -13.40
C TYR A 104 -11.66 -27.86 -12.16
N ALA A 105 -12.93 -27.43 -12.24
CA ALA A 105 -13.88 -27.58 -11.12
C ALA A 105 -14.00 -29.01 -10.62
N ASP A 106 -14.05 -29.96 -11.56
CA ASP A 106 -14.23 -31.39 -11.27
C ASP A 106 -12.94 -32.21 -11.36
N GLN A 107 -11.77 -31.54 -11.54
CA GLN A 107 -10.49 -32.26 -11.57
C GLN A 107 -10.14 -32.75 -10.16
N PRO A 108 -10.19 -34.06 -9.89
CA PRO A 108 -9.93 -34.57 -8.56
C PRO A 108 -8.45 -34.47 -8.21
N MET A 109 -8.16 -34.25 -6.93
CA MET A 109 -6.84 -34.30 -6.34
C MET A 109 -6.94 -34.73 -4.86
N PRO A 110 -5.89 -35.28 -4.26
CA PRO A 110 -5.92 -35.57 -2.83
C PRO A 110 -5.84 -34.28 -2.02
N ALA A 111 -6.79 -34.07 -1.11
CA ALA A 111 -6.60 -33.07 -0.06
C ALA A 111 -5.46 -33.53 0.87
N ARG A 112 -4.83 -32.58 1.55
CA ARG A 112 -3.82 -32.87 2.56
C ARG A 112 -4.12 -32.13 3.85
N THR A 113 -4.17 -32.93 4.94
CA THR A 113 -4.21 -32.41 6.31
C THR A 113 -2.96 -32.90 7.04
N TYR A 114 -2.30 -32.02 7.80
CA TYR A 114 -1.00 -32.33 8.41
C TYR A 114 0.02 -32.88 7.40
N SER A 115 -0.01 -32.41 6.15
CA SER A 115 0.79 -32.91 5.02
C SER A 115 0.58 -34.38 4.65
N GLN A 116 -0.46 -35.03 5.19
CA GLN A 116 -0.86 -36.39 4.86
C GLN A 116 -2.08 -36.38 3.94
N HIS A 117 -2.20 -37.38 3.05
CA HIS A 117 -3.37 -37.55 2.21
C HIS A 117 -4.64 -37.68 3.07
N ALA A 118 -5.67 -36.97 2.69
CA ALA A 118 -7.00 -36.98 3.28
C ALA A 118 -8.04 -37.39 2.22
N THR A 119 -9.29 -37.00 2.41
CA THR A 119 -10.36 -37.24 1.41
C THR A 119 -10.07 -36.50 0.11
N PRO A 120 -10.55 -36.99 -1.04
CA PRO A 120 -10.45 -36.28 -2.31
C PRO A 120 -11.08 -34.88 -2.25
N THR A 121 -10.46 -33.92 -2.96
CA THR A 121 -10.98 -32.59 -3.25
C THR A 121 -10.84 -32.34 -4.76
N SER A 122 -11.03 -31.11 -5.22
CA SER A 122 -10.75 -30.75 -6.61
C SER A 122 -9.75 -29.59 -6.72
N TRP A 123 -9.05 -29.53 -7.86
CA TRP A 123 -8.16 -28.40 -8.16
C TRP A 123 -8.92 -27.07 -8.15
N GLY A 124 -10.15 -27.06 -8.70
CA GLY A 124 -11.00 -25.87 -8.65
C GLY A 124 -11.33 -25.42 -7.24
N ALA A 125 -11.66 -26.36 -6.33
CA ALA A 125 -11.90 -26.05 -4.91
C ALA A 125 -10.64 -25.50 -4.22
N MET A 126 -9.45 -26.07 -4.52
CA MET A 126 -8.18 -25.60 -3.99
C MET A 126 -7.90 -24.14 -4.42
N ILE A 127 -8.10 -23.82 -5.69
CA ILE A 127 -7.94 -22.45 -6.20
C ILE A 127 -8.93 -21.48 -5.52
N ALA A 128 -10.16 -21.92 -5.30
CA ALA A 128 -11.18 -21.10 -4.63
C ALA A 128 -10.75 -20.70 -3.20
N THR A 129 -10.00 -21.54 -2.50
CA THR A 129 -9.48 -21.21 -1.16
C THR A 129 -8.51 -20.02 -1.17
N TRP A 130 -7.85 -19.74 -2.30
CA TRP A 130 -6.97 -18.58 -2.47
C TRP A 130 -7.72 -17.37 -3.02
N GLY A 131 -8.65 -17.61 -3.96
CA GLY A 131 -9.38 -16.56 -4.64
C GLY A 131 -10.43 -15.86 -3.76
N MET A 132 -11.19 -16.61 -2.97
CA MET A 132 -12.27 -16.04 -2.16
C MET A 132 -11.79 -15.00 -1.15
N PRO A 133 -10.74 -15.24 -0.33
CA PRO A 133 -10.23 -14.21 0.57
C PRO A 133 -9.66 -12.97 -0.14
N LEU A 134 -9.11 -13.13 -1.37
CA LEU A 134 -8.67 -12.00 -2.18
C LEU A 134 -9.86 -11.19 -2.70
N LEU A 135 -10.96 -11.84 -3.07
CA LEU A 135 -12.20 -11.17 -3.47
C LEU A 135 -12.79 -10.38 -2.30
N ASP A 136 -12.79 -10.93 -1.10
CA ASP A 136 -13.23 -10.22 0.11
C ASP A 136 -12.36 -8.97 0.35
N ALA A 137 -11.05 -9.09 0.26
CA ALA A 137 -10.14 -7.96 0.39
C ALA A 137 -10.35 -6.90 -0.70
N LEU A 138 -10.70 -7.30 -1.93
CA LEU A 138 -11.04 -6.38 -3.01
C LEU A 138 -12.33 -5.62 -2.72
N ASN A 139 -13.37 -6.31 -2.22
CA ASN A 139 -14.67 -5.71 -1.90
C ASN A 139 -14.61 -4.66 -0.77
N GLU A 140 -13.62 -4.75 0.11
CA GLU A 140 -13.42 -3.79 1.21
C GLU A 140 -12.73 -2.48 0.75
N LEU A 141 -12.17 -2.43 -0.46
CA LEU A 141 -11.32 -1.30 -0.89
C LEU A 141 -12.04 0.05 -0.89
N ASP A 142 -13.31 0.11 -1.26
CA ASP A 142 -14.03 1.38 -1.34
C ASP A 142 -14.29 1.94 0.07
N GLU A 143 -14.64 1.10 1.03
CA GLU A 143 -14.77 1.51 2.42
C GLU A 143 -13.41 1.91 3.02
N LEU A 144 -12.35 1.17 2.72
CA LEU A 144 -10.99 1.50 3.12
C LEU A 144 -10.56 2.88 2.61
N ARG A 145 -10.86 3.20 1.35
CA ARG A 145 -10.58 4.52 0.77
C ARG A 145 -11.30 5.63 1.49
N VAL A 146 -12.59 5.46 1.76
CA VAL A 146 -13.40 6.46 2.47
C VAL A 146 -12.88 6.65 3.90
N SER A 147 -12.58 5.57 4.59
CA SER A 147 -12.20 5.59 6.01
C SER A 147 -10.73 5.93 6.25
N SER A 148 -9.89 6.05 5.20
CA SER A 148 -8.44 6.19 5.38
C SER A 148 -7.79 7.27 4.51
N LEU A 149 -8.27 7.54 3.30
CA LEU A 149 -7.65 8.55 2.43
C LEU A 149 -8.10 9.95 2.82
N TRP A 150 -7.54 10.46 3.92
CA TRP A 150 -7.93 11.73 4.53
C TRP A 150 -6.95 12.85 4.22
N VAL A 151 -7.49 14.06 4.04
CA VAL A 151 -6.67 15.27 4.02
C VAL A 151 -6.20 15.60 5.44
N SER A 152 -5.01 16.18 5.57
CA SER A 152 -4.52 16.78 6.79
C SER A 152 -4.39 18.30 6.61
N LEU A 153 -5.08 19.07 7.44
CA LEU A 153 -4.94 20.50 7.55
C LEU A 153 -5.39 20.94 8.94
N SER A 154 -4.49 20.88 9.89
CA SER A 154 -4.78 21.09 11.32
C SER A 154 -3.82 22.06 11.99
N GLY A 155 -2.76 22.49 11.29
CA GLY A 155 -1.79 23.46 11.79
C GLY A 155 -0.86 22.92 12.86
N ALA A 156 -0.11 23.81 13.49
CA ALA A 156 1.04 23.47 14.34
C ALA A 156 0.68 22.55 15.53
N ALA A 157 -0.48 22.72 16.12
CA ALA A 157 -0.92 21.99 17.32
C ALA A 157 -2.26 21.24 17.14
N GLY A 158 -2.70 21.04 15.92
CA GLY A 158 -3.96 20.33 15.63
C GLY A 158 -5.22 21.17 15.84
N THR A 159 -5.11 22.49 16.03
CA THR A 159 -6.22 23.39 16.35
C THR A 159 -6.73 24.19 15.16
N SER A 160 -6.02 24.19 14.03
CA SER A 160 -6.31 25.00 12.83
C SER A 160 -6.46 26.50 13.09
N SER A 161 -5.96 27.01 14.23
CA SER A 161 -6.20 28.37 14.73
C SER A 161 -5.77 29.48 13.77
N ALA A 162 -4.70 29.27 13.00
CA ALA A 162 -4.20 30.24 12.03
C ALA A 162 -5.12 30.43 10.81
N LEU A 163 -6.07 29.51 10.57
CA LEU A 163 -7.08 29.60 9.51
C LEU A 163 -8.35 30.35 9.97
N GLY A 164 -8.46 30.65 11.27
CA GLY A 164 -9.57 31.38 11.84
C GLY A 164 -10.92 30.67 11.64
N PRO A 165 -12.02 31.43 11.51
CA PRO A 165 -13.38 30.86 11.43
C PRO A 165 -13.65 30.06 10.15
N LYS A 166 -12.76 30.12 9.17
CA LYS A 166 -12.89 29.40 7.89
C LYS A 166 -12.11 28.08 7.86
N ALA A 167 -11.56 27.63 8.99
CA ALA A 167 -10.72 26.45 9.08
C ALA A 167 -11.42 25.19 8.53
N ASP A 168 -12.65 24.92 8.98
CA ASP A 168 -13.40 23.73 8.55
C ASP A 168 -13.75 23.78 7.07
N GLN A 169 -14.19 24.95 6.56
CA GLN A 169 -14.49 25.12 5.15
C GLN A 169 -13.23 24.95 4.29
N THR A 170 -12.11 25.52 4.74
CA THR A 170 -10.82 25.38 4.03
C THR A 170 -10.40 23.91 3.93
N ARG A 171 -10.53 23.13 5.01
CA ARG A 171 -10.19 21.70 5.02
C ARG A 171 -11.13 20.90 4.11
N THR A 172 -12.44 21.15 4.17
CA THR A 172 -13.43 20.49 3.31
C THR A 172 -13.17 20.76 1.84
N ASP A 173 -12.95 22.03 1.47
CA ASP A 173 -12.67 22.40 0.08
C ASP A 173 -11.31 21.85 -0.42
N LEU A 174 -10.32 21.77 0.47
CA LEU A 174 -9.03 21.15 0.15
C LEU A 174 -9.19 19.65 -0.09
N ALA A 175 -9.97 18.96 0.75
CA ALA A 175 -10.27 17.54 0.57
C ALA A 175 -10.93 17.29 -0.80
N ALA A 176 -11.96 18.08 -1.14
CA ALA A 176 -12.64 17.99 -2.42
C ALA A 176 -11.70 18.27 -3.60
N ALA A 177 -10.86 19.30 -3.51
CA ALA A 177 -9.91 19.65 -4.57
C ALA A 177 -8.84 18.58 -4.83
N LEU A 178 -8.47 17.83 -3.80
CA LEU A 178 -7.47 16.74 -3.88
C LEU A 178 -8.09 15.34 -4.14
N GLY A 179 -9.43 15.24 -4.12
CA GLY A 179 -10.13 13.95 -4.20
C GLY A 179 -9.80 13.05 -3.00
N LEU A 180 -9.70 13.65 -1.82
CA LEU A 180 -9.53 12.98 -0.53
C LEU A 180 -10.78 13.20 0.32
N ASN A 181 -10.87 12.54 1.48
CA ASN A 181 -11.96 12.71 2.42
C ASN A 181 -11.59 13.71 3.52
N ASP A 182 -12.58 14.46 4.01
CA ASP A 182 -12.41 15.33 5.17
C ASP A 182 -12.75 14.55 6.45
N PRO A 183 -11.77 14.29 7.36
CA PRO A 183 -12.01 13.60 8.62
C PRO A 183 -12.77 14.47 9.65
N LYS A 184 -12.96 15.75 9.37
CA LYS A 184 -13.57 16.76 10.26
C LYS A 184 -12.88 16.87 11.63
N ARG A 185 -11.64 16.49 11.70
CA ARG A 185 -10.78 16.56 12.90
C ARG A 185 -9.31 16.53 12.54
N SER A 186 -8.45 16.90 13.49
CA SER A 186 -7.02 16.59 13.41
C SER A 186 -6.81 15.09 13.57
N TRP A 187 -5.86 14.53 12.79
CA TRP A 187 -5.46 13.14 12.91
C TRP A 187 -3.93 12.97 13.00
N HIS A 188 -3.22 14.03 13.41
CA HIS A 188 -1.77 14.02 13.57
C HIS A 188 -1.26 12.90 14.49
N THR A 189 -2.03 12.58 15.53
CA THR A 189 -1.72 11.52 16.50
C THR A 189 -2.64 10.30 16.38
N ASP A 190 -3.73 10.41 15.64
CA ASP A 190 -4.61 9.28 15.29
C ASP A 190 -4.11 8.63 13.99
N ARG A 191 -3.23 7.66 14.12
CA ARG A 191 -2.66 6.97 12.94
C ARG A 191 -3.55 5.85 12.39
N THR A 192 -4.81 5.77 12.83
CA THR A 192 -5.79 4.77 12.36
C THR A 192 -5.89 4.69 10.83
N PRO A 193 -5.91 5.80 10.05
CA PRO A 193 -5.94 5.73 8.59
C PRO A 193 -4.73 5.02 7.99
N VAL A 194 -3.55 5.25 8.56
CA VAL A 194 -2.30 4.60 8.12
C VAL A 194 -2.32 3.11 8.46
N LEU A 195 -2.73 2.77 9.70
CA LEU A 195 -2.84 1.38 10.15
C LEU A 195 -3.84 0.59 9.30
N ARG A 196 -5.00 1.14 8.97
CA ARG A 196 -6.01 0.46 8.14
C ARG A 196 -5.44 0.06 6.77
N ILE A 197 -4.74 0.97 6.11
CA ILE A 197 -4.12 0.69 4.80
C ILE A 197 -3.02 -0.38 4.94
N ALA A 198 -2.17 -0.27 5.95
CA ALA A 198 -1.10 -1.23 6.20
C ALA A 198 -1.64 -2.61 6.57
N ASP A 199 -2.68 -2.69 7.41
CA ASP A 199 -3.33 -3.94 7.82
C ASP A 199 -4.04 -4.62 6.65
N TRP A 200 -4.69 -3.85 5.77
CA TRP A 200 -5.25 -4.37 4.53
C TRP A 200 -4.16 -4.95 3.62
N SER A 201 -3.07 -4.22 3.41
CA SER A 201 -1.92 -4.70 2.62
C SER A 201 -1.29 -5.95 3.22
N ALA A 202 -1.13 -6.01 4.54
CA ALA A 202 -0.61 -7.17 5.26
C ALA A 202 -1.51 -8.39 5.10
N ARG A 203 -2.83 -8.22 5.19
CA ARG A 203 -3.81 -9.29 4.97
C ARG A 203 -3.76 -9.83 3.55
N VAL A 204 -3.74 -8.95 2.53
CA VAL A 204 -3.56 -9.36 1.12
C VAL A 204 -2.28 -10.18 0.97
N THR A 205 -1.17 -9.69 1.51
CA THR A 205 0.13 -10.37 1.44
C THR A 205 0.09 -11.74 2.15
N THR A 206 -0.63 -11.86 3.25
CA THR A 206 -0.82 -13.14 3.97
C THR A 206 -1.61 -14.14 3.14
N ILE A 207 -2.68 -13.71 2.47
CA ILE A 207 -3.47 -14.57 1.56
C ILE A 207 -2.58 -15.09 0.43
N LEU A 208 -1.77 -14.21 -0.17
CA LEU A 208 -0.81 -14.62 -1.20
C LEU A 208 0.28 -15.54 -0.64
N GLY A 209 0.71 -15.33 0.61
CA GLY A 209 1.62 -16.21 1.32
C GLY A 209 1.07 -17.64 1.46
N ALA A 210 -0.21 -17.79 1.81
CA ALA A 210 -0.88 -19.09 1.89
C ALA A 210 -0.94 -19.79 0.51
N MET A 211 -1.25 -19.04 -0.56
CA MET A 211 -1.16 -19.57 -1.93
C MET A 211 0.27 -20.02 -2.27
N GLY A 212 1.27 -19.19 -1.94
CA GLY A 212 2.67 -19.51 -2.17
C GLY A 212 3.11 -20.78 -1.44
N GLN A 213 2.74 -20.91 -0.16
CA GLN A 213 3.05 -22.10 0.65
C GLN A 213 2.43 -23.38 0.07
N SER A 214 1.18 -23.29 -0.39
CA SER A 214 0.49 -24.39 -1.05
C SER A 214 1.20 -24.80 -2.35
N LEU A 215 1.58 -23.82 -3.18
CA LEU A 215 2.27 -24.09 -4.45
C LEU A 215 3.67 -24.68 -4.26
N ILE A 216 4.41 -24.30 -3.20
CA ILE A 216 5.67 -24.93 -2.82
C ILE A 216 5.44 -26.43 -2.54
N GLY A 217 4.42 -26.76 -1.75
CA GLY A 217 4.09 -28.14 -1.41
C GLY A 217 3.66 -28.96 -2.63
N LEU A 218 2.78 -28.42 -3.46
CA LEU A 218 2.25 -29.11 -4.65
C LEU A 218 3.28 -29.29 -5.78
N SER A 219 4.30 -28.45 -5.83
CA SER A 219 5.41 -28.54 -6.81
C SER A 219 6.64 -29.27 -6.25
N ALA A 220 6.58 -29.81 -5.04
CA ALA A 220 7.70 -30.53 -4.44
C ALA A 220 7.99 -31.82 -5.19
N GLY A 221 9.29 -32.16 -5.35
CA GLY A 221 9.72 -33.40 -6.03
C GLY A 221 9.12 -34.65 -5.38
N GLY A 222 8.52 -35.50 -6.19
CA GLY A 222 7.76 -36.67 -5.75
C GLY A 222 6.29 -36.43 -5.47
N ILE A 223 5.84 -35.13 -5.44
CA ILE A 223 4.43 -34.71 -5.47
C ILE A 223 4.09 -34.29 -6.89
N ASP A 224 4.79 -33.28 -7.40
CA ASP A 224 4.74 -32.82 -8.80
C ASP A 224 3.32 -32.61 -9.35
N GLU A 225 2.37 -32.21 -8.49
CA GLU A 225 0.96 -32.02 -8.87
C GLU A 225 0.71 -30.67 -9.59
N VAL A 226 1.66 -29.73 -9.52
CA VAL A 226 1.57 -28.43 -10.17
C VAL A 226 2.91 -28.04 -10.77
N THR A 227 2.90 -27.52 -12.00
CA THR A 227 4.03 -26.79 -12.57
C THR A 227 3.80 -25.29 -12.43
N LEU A 228 4.88 -24.53 -12.19
CA LEU A 228 4.81 -23.09 -11.88
C LEU A 228 5.01 -22.18 -13.12
N GLY A 229 5.20 -22.76 -14.29
CA GLY A 229 5.50 -22.07 -15.54
C GLY A 229 6.96 -21.65 -15.62
N THR A 230 7.41 -20.75 -14.76
CA THR A 230 8.82 -20.35 -14.65
C THR A 230 9.39 -20.81 -13.31
N THR A 231 10.53 -21.47 -13.36
CA THR A 231 11.23 -22.00 -12.19
C THR A 231 12.68 -21.53 -12.18
N GLY A 232 13.28 -21.46 -10.98
CA GLY A 232 14.70 -21.17 -10.83
C GLY A 232 15.56 -22.41 -11.20
N ALA A 233 16.54 -22.22 -12.08
CA ALA A 233 17.49 -23.27 -12.41
C ALA A 233 18.46 -23.55 -11.25
N SER A 234 18.92 -24.80 -11.15
CA SER A 234 20.04 -25.17 -10.28
C SER A 234 21.35 -25.04 -11.04
N SER A 235 22.39 -24.52 -10.40
CA SER A 235 23.74 -24.42 -10.98
C SER A 235 24.43 -25.76 -11.16
N THR A 236 23.97 -26.81 -10.45
CA THR A 236 24.63 -28.14 -10.42
C THR A 236 23.71 -29.28 -10.84
N MET A 237 22.40 -29.10 -10.79
CA MET A 237 21.38 -30.12 -11.06
C MET A 237 20.40 -29.61 -12.12
N PRO A 238 20.61 -29.87 -13.43
CA PRO A 238 19.77 -29.31 -14.51
C PRO A 238 18.29 -29.67 -14.39
N GLN A 239 17.95 -30.82 -13.81
CA GLN A 239 16.57 -31.27 -13.62
C GLN A 239 15.86 -30.60 -12.44
N LYS A 240 16.58 -29.89 -11.56
CA LYS A 240 16.01 -29.28 -10.35
C LYS A 240 15.34 -27.98 -10.70
N GLN A 241 14.03 -27.87 -10.43
CA GLN A 241 13.20 -26.70 -10.62
C GLN A 241 12.84 -26.10 -9.26
N ASN A 242 13.43 -24.95 -8.93
CA ASN A 242 13.21 -24.31 -7.65
C ASN A 242 11.94 -23.43 -7.69
N PRO A 243 11.05 -23.53 -6.69
CA PRO A 243 9.84 -22.70 -6.59
C PRO A 243 10.17 -21.28 -6.08
N VAL A 244 10.94 -20.51 -6.86
CA VAL A 244 11.49 -19.21 -6.44
C VAL A 244 10.39 -18.19 -6.18
N ALA A 245 9.45 -18.03 -7.11
CA ALA A 245 8.39 -17.02 -6.97
C ALA A 245 7.46 -17.29 -5.78
N PRO A 246 6.91 -18.50 -5.56
CA PRO A 246 6.12 -18.74 -4.35
C PRO A 246 6.95 -18.63 -3.06
N SER A 247 8.23 -19.01 -3.07
CA SER A 247 9.12 -18.81 -1.92
C SER A 247 9.33 -17.34 -1.59
N ALA A 248 9.49 -16.49 -2.61
CA ALA A 248 9.58 -15.05 -2.43
C ALA A 248 8.29 -14.46 -1.82
N ILE A 249 7.11 -14.89 -2.29
CA ILE A 249 5.82 -14.45 -1.73
C ILE A 249 5.72 -14.80 -0.24
N VAL A 250 6.09 -16.03 0.14
CA VAL A 250 6.07 -16.48 1.55
C VAL A 250 7.03 -15.64 2.40
N ALA A 251 8.23 -15.40 1.91
CA ALA A 251 9.22 -14.56 2.61
C ALA A 251 8.73 -13.12 2.80
N LEU A 252 8.13 -12.52 1.77
CA LEU A 252 7.53 -11.18 1.83
C LEU A 252 6.37 -11.13 2.83
N SER A 253 5.53 -12.17 2.90
CA SER A 253 4.45 -12.28 3.87
C SER A 253 4.98 -12.29 5.31
N ASN A 254 6.04 -13.07 5.57
CA ASN A 254 6.68 -13.12 6.89
C ASN A 254 7.29 -11.76 7.27
N GLN A 255 7.96 -11.08 6.34
CA GLN A 255 8.53 -9.75 6.55
C GLN A 255 7.44 -8.72 6.89
N VAL A 256 6.35 -8.67 6.11
CA VAL A 256 5.23 -7.75 6.35
C VAL A 256 4.60 -7.97 7.72
N SER A 257 4.46 -9.22 8.16
CA SER A 257 3.95 -9.55 9.49
C SER A 257 4.81 -8.94 10.61
N GLY A 258 6.13 -9.00 10.50
CA GLY A 258 7.05 -8.38 11.45
C GLY A 258 6.98 -6.84 11.43
N LEU A 259 6.99 -6.23 10.25
CA LEU A 259 6.90 -4.78 10.06
C LEU A 259 5.57 -4.22 10.58
N ARG A 260 4.47 -4.94 10.41
CA ARG A 260 3.16 -4.56 10.96
C ARG A 260 3.20 -4.34 12.46
N SER A 261 3.87 -5.21 13.21
CA SER A 261 4.04 -5.04 14.67
C SER A 261 4.76 -3.74 15.02
N SER A 262 5.83 -3.41 14.30
CA SER A 262 6.57 -2.15 14.48
C SER A 262 5.70 -0.93 14.14
N LEU A 263 4.90 -1.00 13.07
CA LEU A 263 4.00 0.08 12.68
C LEU A 263 2.90 0.34 13.73
N HIS A 264 2.32 -0.73 14.31
CA HIS A 264 1.34 -0.58 15.40
C HIS A 264 1.97 0.07 16.64
N SER A 265 3.22 -0.25 16.96
CA SER A 265 3.96 0.43 18.02
C SER A 265 4.18 1.92 17.72
N ALA A 266 4.43 2.28 16.46
CA ALA A 266 4.59 3.65 16.01
C ALA A 266 3.29 4.48 16.06
N ALA A 267 2.13 3.84 16.19
CA ALA A 267 0.85 4.56 16.34
C ALA A 267 0.60 5.11 17.75
N VAL A 268 1.44 4.78 18.72
CA VAL A 268 1.37 5.29 20.11
C VAL A 268 2.14 6.60 20.19
N HIS A 269 1.45 7.71 19.95
CA HIS A 269 2.02 9.05 19.95
C HIS A 269 2.00 9.69 21.35
N GLN A 270 3.03 10.47 21.66
CA GLN A 270 3.04 11.39 22.81
C GLN A 270 2.66 12.80 22.35
N HIS A 271 1.89 13.50 23.16
CA HIS A 271 1.46 14.89 22.92
C HIS A 271 0.80 15.09 21.54
N GLN A 272 0.92 16.27 20.98
CA GLN A 272 0.32 16.65 19.68
C GLN A 272 1.16 16.24 18.48
N ARG A 273 2.42 15.86 18.68
CA ARG A 273 3.33 15.32 17.67
C ARG A 273 4.48 14.59 18.33
N ASP A 274 4.80 13.41 17.82
CA ASP A 274 5.86 12.55 18.34
C ASP A 274 6.83 12.18 17.21
N GLY A 275 8.07 12.65 17.33
CA GLY A 275 9.11 12.40 16.33
C GLY A 275 9.55 10.94 16.29
N VAL A 276 9.60 10.24 17.44
CA VAL A 276 9.99 8.82 17.50
C VAL A 276 8.97 7.95 16.79
N ALA A 277 7.69 8.15 17.10
CA ALA A 277 6.59 7.46 16.45
C ALA A 277 6.58 7.72 14.91
N TRP A 278 6.74 8.98 14.53
CA TRP A 278 6.70 9.38 13.12
C TRP A 278 7.87 8.81 12.31
N PHE A 279 9.09 8.84 12.85
CA PHE A 279 10.25 8.22 12.18
C PHE A 279 10.12 6.70 12.07
N THR A 280 9.56 6.05 13.10
CA THR A 280 9.29 4.61 13.04
C THR A 280 8.27 4.27 11.97
N GLU A 281 7.20 5.07 11.82
CA GLU A 281 6.23 4.93 10.73
C GLU A 281 6.89 5.06 9.35
N TRP A 282 7.76 6.05 9.14
CA TRP A 282 8.46 6.26 7.87
C TRP A 282 9.46 5.15 7.53
N MET A 283 10.02 4.47 8.53
CA MET A 283 10.89 3.32 8.30
C MET A 283 10.11 2.03 8.02
N THR A 284 8.84 1.93 8.42
CA THR A 284 8.07 0.69 8.34
C THR A 284 7.03 0.68 7.23
N LEU A 285 6.21 1.71 7.13
CA LEU A 285 5.10 1.76 6.16
C LEU A 285 5.54 1.57 4.70
N PRO A 286 6.58 2.26 4.20
CA PRO A 286 7.02 2.07 2.82
C PRO A 286 7.45 0.63 2.54
N GLN A 287 8.09 -0.04 3.49
CA GLN A 287 8.51 -1.42 3.34
C GLN A 287 7.32 -2.39 3.29
N ILE A 288 6.27 -2.15 4.09
CA ILE A 288 5.02 -2.92 4.02
C ILE A 288 4.39 -2.79 2.63
N MET A 289 4.26 -1.57 2.13
CA MET A 289 3.63 -1.31 0.82
C MET A 289 4.44 -1.89 -0.33
N LEU A 290 5.76 -1.74 -0.33
CA LEU A 290 6.64 -2.30 -1.36
C LEU A 290 6.65 -3.83 -1.34
N SER A 291 6.69 -4.44 -0.16
CA SER A 291 6.63 -5.90 -0.01
C SER A 291 5.29 -6.46 -0.49
N GLY A 292 4.18 -5.79 -0.16
CA GLY A 292 2.84 -6.14 -0.66
C GLY A 292 2.73 -6.04 -2.18
N ALA A 293 3.23 -4.96 -2.77
CA ALA A 293 3.27 -4.78 -4.22
C ALA A 293 4.13 -5.84 -4.92
N SER A 294 5.28 -6.19 -4.34
CA SER A 294 6.14 -7.27 -4.86
C SER A 294 5.44 -8.63 -4.80
N ALA A 295 4.76 -8.94 -3.69
CA ALA A 295 3.99 -10.18 -3.56
C ALA A 295 2.86 -10.27 -4.60
N LEU A 296 2.13 -9.18 -4.85
CA LEU A 296 1.11 -9.09 -5.89
C LEU A 296 1.71 -9.33 -7.29
N SER A 297 2.86 -8.73 -7.59
CA SER A 297 3.55 -8.90 -8.87
C SER A 297 3.94 -10.37 -9.12
N HIS A 298 4.51 -11.04 -8.12
CA HIS A 298 4.83 -12.46 -8.21
C HIS A 298 3.58 -13.33 -8.34
N ALA A 299 2.53 -13.06 -7.57
CA ALA A 299 1.26 -13.79 -7.61
C ALA A 299 0.56 -13.67 -8.96
N LYS A 300 0.62 -12.49 -9.59
CA LYS A 300 0.09 -12.25 -10.94
C LYS A 300 0.75 -13.15 -11.98
N ILE A 301 2.07 -13.26 -11.94
CA ILE A 301 2.81 -14.14 -12.85
C ILE A 301 2.49 -15.60 -12.56
N LEU A 302 2.47 -16.02 -11.29
CA LEU A 302 2.15 -17.39 -10.90
C LEU A 302 0.75 -17.81 -11.31
N SER A 303 -0.27 -17.01 -10.98
CA SER A 303 -1.67 -17.33 -11.28
C SER A 303 -1.94 -17.47 -12.79
N ALA A 304 -1.17 -16.77 -13.62
CA ALA A 304 -1.28 -16.86 -15.08
C ALA A 304 -0.59 -18.10 -15.66
N ASN A 305 0.47 -18.61 -15.02
CA ASN A 305 1.37 -19.61 -15.62
C ASN A 305 1.36 -20.97 -14.90
N MET A 306 0.81 -21.09 -13.70
CA MET A 306 0.71 -22.37 -13.00
C MET A 306 -0.26 -23.31 -13.73
N THR A 307 0.08 -24.59 -13.80
CA THR A 307 -0.73 -25.62 -14.50
C THR A 307 -0.81 -26.87 -13.64
N PRO A 308 -2.02 -27.44 -13.43
CA PRO A 308 -2.17 -28.71 -12.72
C PRO A 308 -1.61 -29.87 -13.54
N GLN A 309 -0.96 -30.82 -12.88
CA GLN A 309 -0.47 -32.05 -13.46
C GLN A 309 -1.49 -33.16 -13.19
N ILE A 310 -2.46 -33.28 -14.11
CA ILE A 310 -3.65 -34.13 -13.95
C ILE A 310 -3.28 -35.59 -13.69
N GLU A 311 -2.28 -36.12 -14.41
CA GLU A 311 -1.83 -37.49 -14.26
C GLU A 311 -1.29 -37.73 -12.83
N ASN A 312 -0.46 -36.83 -12.32
CA ASN A 312 0.10 -36.94 -10.97
C ASN A 312 -0.99 -36.81 -9.89
N MET A 313 -1.95 -35.90 -10.07
CA MET A 313 -3.10 -35.78 -9.17
C MET A 313 -3.94 -37.06 -9.12
N ASN A 314 -4.21 -37.68 -10.29
CA ASN A 314 -4.98 -38.93 -10.38
C ASN A 314 -4.21 -40.11 -9.75
N ASN A 315 -2.91 -40.24 -10.04
CA ASN A 315 -2.07 -41.30 -9.48
C ASN A 315 -1.95 -41.21 -7.96
N ALA A 316 -2.02 -40.01 -7.40
CA ALA A 316 -1.94 -39.80 -5.96
C ALA A 316 -3.24 -40.14 -5.21
N LEU A 317 -4.33 -40.41 -5.93
CA LEU A 317 -5.61 -40.85 -5.35
C LEU A 317 -5.71 -42.38 -5.24
N GLY A 318 -4.82 -43.14 -5.87
CA GLY A 318 -4.78 -44.61 -5.87
C GLY A 318 -5.45 -45.17 -7.10
#